data_4f52586659a24c4995eab991d0dd4272
#
_entry.id   4f52586659a24c4995eab991d0dd4272
#
_cell.length_a   1.000
_cell.length_b   1.000
_cell.length_c   1.000
_cell.angle_alpha   90.00
_cell.angle_beta   90.00
_cell.angle_gamma   90.00
#
_symmetry.space_group_name_H-M   'P 1'
#
loop_
_entity.id
_entity.type
_entity.pdbx_description
1 polymer ?
#
loop_
_entity_poly.entity_id
_entity_poly.type
_entity_poly.pdbx_seq_one_letter_code
_entity_poly.pdbx_strand_id
1 'polypeptide(L)'
;MVKIILASESPIKENTLKQWFKENKKCSVSIKKISIEDNLLPPQPLNTGGSLTCSDRLKNTLNKCDNLLKYDYVISIENSIIIDDSKLIDVVDIKIKDVLIDKEYSATGGRIDVTHKLLNDYGKLPLIIEELQESYEKTNRNYIYDGCDKTFGEIVNKYYPNIQSNNWMRTLCGVDRKSQIMNVLDELSSKISV
;
A
#
# COMPACT_ATOMS: atom_id res chain seq x y z
N MET A 1 21.20 -13.99 5.12
CA MET A 1 19.84 -14.03 4.50
C MET A 1 18.89 -13.43 5.51
N VAL A 2 18.24 -12.32 5.15
CA VAL A 2 17.28 -11.63 6.02
C VAL A 2 15.92 -12.35 5.97
N LYS A 3 15.28 -12.48 7.12
CA LYS A 3 13.97 -13.14 7.26
C LYS A 3 12.90 -12.10 7.57
N ILE A 4 11.91 -12.00 6.72
CA ILE A 4 10.86 -10.97 6.79
C ILE A 4 9.49 -11.64 6.92
N ILE A 5 8.63 -11.04 7.74
CA ILE A 5 7.19 -11.25 7.67
C ILE A 5 6.59 -10.07 6.90
N LEU A 6 5.84 -10.35 5.85
CA LEU A 6 5.07 -9.35 5.11
C LEU A 6 3.59 -9.47 5.48
N ALA A 7 3.02 -8.39 5.99
CA ALA A 7 1.60 -8.26 6.33
C ALA A 7 0.72 -8.08 5.08
N SER A 8 0.88 -8.96 4.09
CA SER A 8 0.14 -8.90 2.82
C SER A 8 0.37 -10.16 1.99
N GLU A 9 -0.64 -10.58 1.25
CA GLU A 9 -0.52 -11.66 0.24
C GLU A 9 -0.08 -11.14 -1.14
N SER A 10 0.06 -9.84 -1.35
CA SER A 10 0.35 -9.21 -2.63
C SER A 10 1.69 -9.67 -3.22
N PRO A 11 1.71 -10.30 -4.41
CA PRO A 11 2.95 -10.67 -5.09
C PRO A 11 3.81 -9.45 -5.48
N ILE A 12 3.17 -8.30 -5.77
CA ILE A 12 3.88 -7.07 -6.12
C ILE A 12 4.70 -6.59 -4.92
N LYS A 13 4.09 -6.52 -3.73
CA LYS A 13 4.77 -6.10 -2.50
C LYS A 13 5.93 -7.04 -2.15
N GLU A 14 5.70 -8.36 -2.25
CA GLU A 14 6.72 -9.39 -2.01
C GLU A 14 7.92 -9.26 -2.97
N ASN A 15 7.65 -9.20 -4.28
CA ASN A 15 8.70 -9.11 -5.30
C ASN A 15 9.47 -7.80 -5.20
N THR A 16 8.80 -6.71 -4.84
CA THR A 16 9.43 -5.41 -4.62
C THR A 16 10.42 -5.46 -3.47
N LEU A 17 10.03 -6.04 -2.32
CA LEU A 17 10.94 -6.22 -1.18
C LEU A 17 12.14 -7.07 -1.54
N LYS A 18 11.94 -8.23 -2.20
CA LYS A 18 13.05 -9.10 -2.65
C LYS A 18 14.05 -8.35 -3.52
N GLN A 19 13.55 -7.56 -4.46
CA GLN A 19 14.40 -6.79 -5.35
C GLN A 19 15.10 -5.66 -4.60
N TRP A 20 14.39 -4.90 -3.78
CA TRP A 20 14.95 -3.80 -3.02
C TRP A 20 16.12 -4.24 -2.11
N PHE A 21 15.94 -5.32 -1.34
CA PHE A 21 17.00 -5.88 -0.50
C PHE A 21 18.19 -6.36 -1.32
N LYS A 22 17.96 -6.99 -2.47
CA LYS A 22 19.02 -7.42 -3.38
C LYS A 22 19.84 -6.23 -3.91
N GLU A 23 19.17 -5.16 -4.32
CA GLU A 23 19.81 -3.99 -4.95
C GLU A 23 20.47 -3.07 -3.92
N ASN A 24 19.82 -2.79 -2.80
CA ASN A 24 20.26 -1.79 -1.84
C ASN A 24 21.06 -2.38 -0.68
N LYS A 25 20.78 -3.61 -0.26
CA LYS A 25 21.45 -4.27 0.85
C LYS A 25 22.36 -5.41 0.44
N LYS A 26 22.43 -5.73 -0.86
CA LYS A 26 23.25 -6.82 -1.43
C LYS A 26 23.01 -8.17 -0.75
N CYS A 27 21.82 -8.40 -0.23
CA CYS A 27 21.45 -9.63 0.45
C CYS A 27 20.19 -10.28 -0.12
N SER A 28 20.05 -11.58 0.10
CA SER A 28 18.82 -12.31 -0.18
C SER A 28 17.87 -12.24 1.00
N VAL A 29 16.58 -12.31 0.73
CA VAL A 29 15.53 -12.33 1.76
C VAL A 29 14.66 -13.58 1.62
N SER A 30 14.24 -14.09 2.79
CA SER A 30 13.15 -15.07 2.90
C SER A 30 11.92 -14.36 3.45
N ILE A 31 10.80 -14.41 2.72
CA ILE A 31 9.57 -13.70 3.08
C ILE A 31 8.49 -14.72 3.42
N LYS A 32 7.96 -14.65 4.64
CA LYS A 32 6.70 -15.27 5.04
C LYS A 32 5.59 -14.23 4.89
N LYS A 33 4.58 -14.55 4.11
CA LYS A 33 3.37 -13.72 4.01
C LYS A 33 2.36 -14.12 5.07
N ILE A 34 1.69 -13.15 5.66
CA ILE A 34 0.57 -13.35 6.58
C ILE A 34 -0.59 -12.51 6.08
N SER A 35 -1.69 -13.19 5.74
CA SER A 35 -2.95 -12.53 5.46
C SER A 35 -3.56 -11.99 6.74
N ILE A 36 -3.90 -10.73 6.72
CA ILE A 36 -4.69 -10.09 7.77
C ILE A 36 -6.09 -9.88 7.22
N GLU A 37 -6.93 -10.89 7.40
CA GLU A 37 -8.36 -10.74 7.21
C GLU A 37 -8.90 -9.95 8.40
N ASP A 38 -9.12 -8.68 8.17
CA ASP A 38 -9.75 -7.78 9.13
C ASP A 38 -10.87 -7.02 8.41
N ASN A 39 -12.08 -7.48 8.62
CA ASN A 39 -13.27 -6.90 8.00
C ASN A 39 -13.55 -5.47 8.49
N LEU A 40 -12.81 -5.00 9.49
CA LEU A 40 -12.92 -3.63 10.01
C LEU A 40 -11.93 -2.68 9.32
N LEU A 41 -10.97 -3.20 8.55
CA LEU A 41 -10.03 -2.37 7.77
C LEU A 41 -10.52 -2.22 6.33
N PRO A 42 -10.52 -0.98 5.78
CA PRO A 42 -11.03 -0.76 4.43
C PRO A 42 -10.13 -1.42 3.37
N PRO A 43 -10.69 -2.08 2.35
CA PRO A 43 -9.95 -2.54 1.18
C PRO A 43 -9.23 -1.42 0.43
N GLN A 44 -9.87 -0.24 0.36
CA GLN A 44 -9.26 1.00 -0.14
C GLN A 44 -9.23 2.04 0.97
N PRO A 45 -8.09 2.22 1.65
CA PRO A 45 -7.93 3.33 2.59
C PRO A 45 -7.94 4.68 1.86
N LEU A 46 -8.54 5.69 2.52
CA LEU A 46 -8.57 7.07 2.07
C LEU A 46 -7.90 7.99 3.08
N ASN A 47 -7.31 9.06 2.60
CA ASN A 47 -6.69 10.11 3.43
C ASN A 47 -5.75 9.52 4.50
N THR A 48 -5.96 9.85 5.76
CA THR A 48 -5.17 9.32 6.90
C THR A 48 -5.39 7.83 7.15
N GLY A 49 -6.47 7.24 6.60
CA GLY A 49 -6.80 5.83 6.74
C GLY A 49 -5.68 4.90 6.24
N GLY A 50 -4.87 5.33 5.27
CA GLY A 50 -3.75 4.55 4.75
C GLY A 50 -2.70 4.22 5.81
N SER A 51 -2.18 5.25 6.47
CA SER A 51 -1.18 5.08 7.53
C SER A 51 -1.72 4.33 8.74
N LEU A 52 -3.00 4.54 9.10
CA LEU A 52 -3.66 3.84 10.21
C LEU A 52 -3.88 2.36 9.88
N THR A 53 -4.40 2.05 8.69
CA THR A 53 -4.54 0.67 8.20
C THR A 53 -3.20 -0.06 8.16
N CYS A 54 -2.15 0.61 7.67
CA CYS A 54 -0.79 0.07 7.65
C CYS A 54 -0.29 -0.28 9.06
N SER A 55 -0.59 0.57 10.07
CA SER A 55 -0.23 0.34 11.47
C SER A 55 -0.93 -0.88 12.04
N ASP A 56 -2.25 -0.99 11.84
CA ASP A 56 -3.01 -2.10 12.40
C ASP A 56 -2.69 -3.43 11.71
N ARG A 57 -2.41 -3.42 10.41
CA ARG A 57 -1.89 -4.63 9.74
C ARG A 57 -0.56 -5.08 10.32
N LEU A 58 0.36 -4.14 10.60
CA LEU A 58 1.61 -4.46 11.28
C LEU A 58 1.35 -5.07 12.66
N LYS A 59 0.54 -4.42 13.49
CA LYS A 59 0.19 -4.86 14.85
C LYS A 59 -0.50 -6.22 14.85
N ASN A 60 -1.48 -6.42 13.98
CA ASN A 60 -2.20 -7.69 13.87
C ASN A 60 -1.27 -8.82 13.40
N THR A 61 -0.30 -8.52 12.53
CA THR A 61 0.72 -9.48 12.09
C THR A 61 1.63 -9.87 13.25
N LEU A 62 2.07 -8.90 14.05
CA LEU A 62 2.87 -9.16 15.25
C LEU A 62 2.13 -10.08 16.23
N ASN A 63 0.85 -9.83 16.46
CA ASN A 63 0.01 -10.62 17.37
C ASN A 63 -0.27 -12.05 16.86
N LYS A 64 -0.32 -12.25 15.53
CA LYS A 64 -0.56 -13.57 14.91
C LYS A 64 0.70 -14.42 14.75
N CYS A 65 1.88 -13.90 15.07
CA CYS A 65 3.14 -14.59 14.86
C CYS A 65 3.64 -15.28 16.11
N ASP A 66 3.55 -16.62 16.17
CA ASP A 66 3.96 -17.43 17.33
C ASP A 66 5.47 -17.43 17.61
N ASN A 67 6.30 -17.10 16.64
CA ASN A 67 7.76 -17.19 16.76
C ASN A 67 8.44 -15.97 16.13
N LEU A 68 8.08 -14.78 16.60
CA LEU A 68 8.56 -13.51 16.08
C LEU A 68 10.08 -13.40 16.03
N LEU A 69 10.78 -13.87 17.05
CA LEU A 69 12.25 -13.82 17.16
C LEU A 69 13.01 -14.62 16.08
N LYS A 70 12.31 -15.39 15.24
CA LYS A 70 12.92 -16.04 14.05
C LYS A 70 13.07 -15.12 12.85
N TYR A 71 12.53 -13.91 12.92
CA TYR A 71 12.49 -12.94 11.84
C TYR A 71 13.26 -11.68 12.24
N ASP A 72 13.85 -11.04 11.25
CA ASP A 72 14.57 -9.79 11.44
C ASP A 72 13.60 -8.60 11.37
N TYR A 73 12.63 -8.67 10.46
CA TYR A 73 11.66 -7.59 10.24
C TYR A 73 10.23 -8.10 10.08
N VAL A 74 9.28 -7.28 10.53
CA VAL A 74 7.88 -7.36 10.13
C VAL A 74 7.56 -6.08 9.34
N ILE A 75 7.01 -6.23 8.13
CA ILE A 75 6.77 -5.12 7.21
C ILE A 75 5.32 -5.10 6.80
N SER A 76 4.69 -3.93 6.95
CA SER A 76 3.39 -3.62 6.38
C SER A 76 3.55 -2.55 5.30
N ILE A 77 2.86 -2.73 4.17
CA ILE A 77 2.85 -1.80 3.05
C ILE A 77 1.40 -1.60 2.66
N GLU A 78 0.94 -0.35 2.66
CA GLU A 78 -0.40 0.01 2.22
C GLU A 78 -0.37 1.10 1.17
N ASN A 79 -1.38 1.11 0.31
CA ASN A 79 -1.62 2.19 -0.63
C ASN A 79 -2.95 2.83 -0.31
N SER A 80 -2.99 4.14 -0.32
CA SER A 80 -4.20 4.92 -0.09
C SER A 80 -4.36 6.00 -1.15
N ILE A 81 -5.59 6.50 -1.28
CA ILE A 81 -5.90 7.66 -2.10
C ILE A 81 -6.16 8.84 -1.17
N ILE A 82 -5.41 9.91 -1.34
CA ILE A 82 -5.68 11.19 -0.69
C ILE A 82 -6.59 11.97 -1.64
N ILE A 83 -7.71 12.44 -1.10
CA ILE A 83 -8.62 13.36 -1.76
C ILE A 83 -8.30 14.75 -1.24
N ASP A 84 -7.72 15.60 -2.09
CA ASP A 84 -7.31 16.95 -1.76
C ASP A 84 -7.98 17.92 -2.75
N ASP A 85 -8.99 18.65 -2.30
CA ASP A 85 -9.89 19.45 -3.13
C ASP A 85 -10.45 18.66 -4.32
N SER A 86 -9.93 18.92 -5.52
CA SER A 86 -10.31 18.21 -6.75
C SER A 86 -9.21 17.25 -7.23
N LYS A 87 -8.21 16.96 -6.38
CA LYS A 87 -7.09 16.08 -6.75
C LYS A 87 -7.21 14.73 -6.07
N LEU A 88 -6.84 13.71 -6.82
CA LEU A 88 -6.65 12.36 -6.33
C LEU A 88 -5.16 12.03 -6.35
N ILE A 89 -4.60 11.74 -5.19
CA ILE A 89 -3.18 11.47 -5.02
C ILE A 89 -3.02 10.06 -4.45
N ASP A 90 -2.41 9.18 -5.22
CA ASP A 90 -2.02 7.86 -4.71
C ASP A 90 -0.74 7.98 -3.90
N VAL A 91 -0.72 7.36 -2.72
CA VAL A 91 0.42 7.35 -1.80
C VAL A 91 0.70 5.95 -1.28
N VAL A 92 1.93 5.72 -0.84
CA VAL A 92 2.37 4.48 -0.18
C VAL A 92 2.73 4.78 1.27
N ASP A 93 2.17 3.99 2.16
CA ASP A 93 2.55 3.92 3.57
C ASP A 93 3.34 2.64 3.83
N ILE A 94 4.51 2.76 4.44
CA ILE A 94 5.34 1.62 4.86
C ILE A 94 5.63 1.72 6.35
N LYS A 95 5.41 0.62 7.06
CA LYS A 95 5.80 0.46 8.45
C LYS A 95 6.63 -0.79 8.61
N ILE A 96 7.73 -0.65 9.33
CA ILE A 96 8.72 -1.70 9.57
C ILE A 96 8.96 -1.82 11.06
N LYS A 97 8.78 -3.02 11.59
CA LYS A 97 9.24 -3.40 12.91
C LYS A 97 10.56 -4.13 12.77
N ASP A 98 11.63 -3.58 13.33
CA ASP A 98 12.86 -4.30 13.58
C ASP A 98 12.66 -5.14 14.85
N VAL A 99 12.71 -6.47 14.69
CA VAL A 99 12.39 -7.39 15.77
C VAL A 99 13.53 -7.47 16.78
N LEU A 100 14.79 -7.35 16.34
CA LEU A 100 15.95 -7.53 17.18
C LEU A 100 16.13 -6.40 18.20
N ILE A 101 15.91 -5.16 17.75
CA ILE A 101 16.09 -3.98 18.59
C ILE A 101 14.78 -3.39 19.10
N ASP A 102 13.66 -4.06 18.80
CA ASP A 102 12.30 -3.67 19.19
C ASP A 102 11.89 -2.26 18.74
N LYS A 103 12.32 -1.82 17.55
CA LYS A 103 12.12 -0.47 17.06
C LYS A 103 11.21 -0.44 15.82
N GLU A 104 10.37 0.59 15.73
CA GLU A 104 9.51 0.81 14.58
C GLU A 104 9.99 2.00 13.74
N TYR A 105 9.86 1.84 12.42
CA TYR A 105 10.13 2.86 11.44
C TYR A 105 8.95 3.01 10.51
N SER A 106 8.71 4.21 10.03
CA SER A 106 7.65 4.48 9.07
C SER A 106 8.08 5.51 8.04
N ALA A 107 7.51 5.40 6.86
CA ALA A 107 7.57 6.40 5.81
C ALA A 107 6.25 6.42 5.04
N THR A 108 5.86 7.61 4.61
CA THR A 108 4.72 7.85 3.72
C THR A 108 5.24 8.68 2.54
N GLY A 109 5.08 8.18 1.33
CA GLY A 109 5.66 8.84 0.17
C GLY A 109 5.16 8.28 -1.15
N GLY A 110 6.01 8.39 -2.17
CA GLY A 110 5.66 7.90 -3.50
C GLY A 110 4.42 8.59 -4.10
N ARG A 111 4.18 9.85 -3.77
CA ARG A 111 2.98 10.62 -4.16
C ARG A 111 2.86 10.73 -5.67
N ILE A 112 1.74 10.28 -6.21
CA ILE A 112 1.43 10.35 -7.64
C ILE A 112 0.08 11.05 -7.79
N ASP A 113 0.08 12.23 -8.40
CA ASP A 113 -1.15 12.91 -8.80
C ASP A 113 -1.77 12.15 -9.99
N VAL A 114 -2.82 11.39 -9.70
CA VAL A 114 -3.55 10.61 -10.70
C VAL A 114 -4.62 11.44 -11.41
N THR A 115 -4.96 12.61 -10.87
CA THR A 115 -6.00 13.51 -11.40
C THR A 115 -5.67 13.96 -12.80
N HIS A 116 -4.47 14.50 -12.98
CA HIS A 116 -4.04 15.07 -14.25
C HIS A 116 -4.03 14.05 -15.40
N LYS A 117 -3.71 12.81 -15.10
CA LYS A 117 -3.69 11.73 -16.10
C LYS A 117 -5.10 11.26 -16.47
N LEU A 118 -6.01 11.25 -15.50
CA LEU A 118 -7.43 10.91 -15.74
C LEU A 118 -8.19 12.05 -16.43
N LEU A 119 -7.82 13.32 -16.18
CA LEU A 119 -8.43 14.48 -16.82
C LEU A 119 -8.22 14.52 -18.33
N ASN A 120 -7.03 14.12 -18.79
CA ASN A 120 -6.70 14.13 -20.21
C ASN A 120 -7.42 13.05 -21.01
N ASP A 121 -8.15 12.14 -20.35
CA ASP A 121 -8.77 10.99 -20.97
C ASP A 121 -10.31 11.07 -20.85
N TYR A 122 -10.93 11.93 -21.70
CA TYR A 122 -12.36 11.88 -22.05
C TYR A 122 -13.38 12.18 -20.93
N GLY A 123 -13.06 13.00 -19.96
CA GLY A 123 -14.04 13.47 -18.97
C GLY A 123 -14.53 12.39 -17.99
N LYS A 124 -13.82 11.29 -17.85
CA LYS A 124 -14.18 10.21 -16.93
C LYS A 124 -13.78 10.47 -15.47
N LEU A 125 -12.90 11.44 -15.23
CA LEU A 125 -12.49 11.78 -13.88
C LEU A 125 -13.65 12.15 -12.95
N PRO A 126 -14.62 13.00 -13.36
CA PRO A 126 -15.76 13.29 -12.49
C PRO A 126 -16.53 12.04 -12.08
N LEU A 127 -16.73 11.11 -13.02
CA LEU A 127 -17.42 9.83 -12.75
C LEU A 127 -16.64 8.93 -11.79
N ILE A 128 -15.32 8.93 -11.88
CA ILE A 128 -14.44 8.16 -10.98
C ILE A 128 -14.47 8.77 -9.58
N ILE A 129 -14.43 10.09 -9.47
CA ILE A 129 -14.54 10.79 -8.17
C ILE A 129 -15.91 10.52 -7.55
N GLU A 130 -16.99 10.64 -8.31
CA GLU A 130 -18.36 10.36 -7.87
C GLU A 130 -18.49 8.92 -7.36
N GLU A 131 -18.00 7.94 -8.13
CA GLU A 131 -18.02 6.52 -7.71
C GLU A 131 -17.22 6.28 -6.42
N LEU A 132 -16.07 6.94 -6.27
CA LEU A 132 -15.25 6.85 -5.07
C LEU A 132 -15.98 7.44 -3.87
N GLN A 133 -16.62 8.61 -4.04
CA GLN A 133 -17.41 9.27 -3.02
C GLN A 133 -18.64 8.45 -2.64
N GLU A 134 -19.37 7.93 -3.61
CA GLU A 134 -20.52 7.04 -3.35
C GLU A 134 -20.11 5.77 -2.60
N SER A 135 -18.99 5.16 -2.99
CA SER A 135 -18.47 3.98 -2.29
C SER A 135 -18.11 4.34 -0.85
N TYR A 136 -17.44 5.48 -0.64
CA TYR A 136 -17.11 5.98 0.69
C TYR A 136 -18.35 6.23 1.55
N GLU A 137 -19.35 6.98 1.04
CA GLU A 137 -20.58 7.28 1.78
C GLU A 137 -21.36 6.04 2.19
N LYS A 138 -21.36 5.02 1.34
CA LYS A 138 -22.05 3.75 1.60
C LYS A 138 -21.34 2.87 2.62
N THR A 139 -20.02 2.88 2.64
CA THR A 139 -19.24 1.82 3.30
C THR A 139 -18.29 2.28 4.39
N ASN A 140 -17.94 3.58 4.48
CA ASN A 140 -17.00 4.08 5.47
C ASN A 140 -17.37 3.76 6.93
N ARG A 141 -18.67 3.69 7.22
CA ARG A 141 -19.19 3.36 8.56
C ARG A 141 -18.93 1.90 8.96
N ASN A 142 -18.59 1.04 8.01
CA ASN A 142 -18.26 -0.36 8.24
C ASN A 142 -16.80 -0.52 8.71
N TYR A 143 -15.99 0.53 8.59
CA TYR A 143 -14.57 0.48 8.85
C TYR A 143 -14.19 1.41 9.99
N ILE A 144 -13.11 1.07 10.68
CA ILE A 144 -12.58 1.89 11.80
C ILE A 144 -11.76 3.09 11.28
N TYR A 145 -11.37 3.09 10.01
CA TYR A 145 -10.62 4.16 9.37
C TYR A 145 -11.29 4.59 8.08
N ASP A 146 -10.97 5.80 7.63
CA ASP A 146 -11.45 6.32 6.35
C ASP A 146 -11.09 5.40 5.20
N GLY A 147 -12.11 5.00 4.45
CA GLY A 147 -11.94 4.14 3.31
C GLY A 147 -13.25 3.61 2.73
N CYS A 148 -13.14 2.79 1.71
CA CYS A 148 -14.27 2.17 1.04
C CYS A 148 -13.99 0.71 0.64
N ASP A 149 -15.05 -0.01 0.28
CA ASP A 149 -15.03 -1.43 -0.07
C ASP A 149 -14.49 -1.70 -1.48
N LYS A 150 -14.55 -0.73 -2.39
CA LYS A 150 -14.00 -0.84 -3.73
C LYS A 150 -12.61 -0.25 -3.78
N THR A 151 -11.66 -1.02 -4.26
CA THR A 151 -10.32 -0.49 -4.54
C THR A 151 -10.36 0.51 -5.70
N PHE A 152 -9.46 1.48 -5.69
CA PHE A 152 -9.37 2.46 -6.75
C PHE A 152 -9.11 1.80 -8.12
N GLY A 153 -8.37 0.70 -8.14
CA GLY A 153 -8.16 -0.10 -9.35
C GLY A 153 -9.46 -0.72 -9.91
N GLU A 154 -10.37 -1.15 -9.06
CA GLU A 154 -11.69 -1.66 -9.47
C GLU A 154 -12.57 -0.54 -10.03
N ILE A 155 -12.56 0.64 -9.39
CA ILE A 155 -13.28 1.81 -9.89
C ILE A 155 -12.73 2.21 -11.26
N VAL A 156 -11.41 2.33 -11.42
CA VAL A 156 -10.78 2.64 -12.70
C VAL A 156 -11.16 1.60 -13.76
N ASN A 157 -11.11 0.32 -13.45
CA ASN A 157 -11.45 -0.76 -14.39
C ASN A 157 -12.90 -0.66 -14.91
N LYS A 158 -13.85 -0.23 -14.07
CA LYS A 158 -15.24 0.00 -14.49
C LYS A 158 -15.35 1.00 -15.66
N TYR A 159 -14.55 2.08 -15.63
CA TYR A 159 -14.56 3.12 -16.65
C TYR A 159 -13.56 2.88 -17.80
N TYR A 160 -12.58 2.03 -17.55
CA TYR A 160 -11.54 1.62 -18.50
C TYR A 160 -11.42 0.08 -18.50
N PRO A 161 -12.36 -0.64 -19.12
CA PRO A 161 -12.41 -2.12 -19.04
C PRO A 161 -11.17 -2.85 -19.56
N ASN A 162 -10.38 -2.18 -20.41
CA ASN A 162 -9.14 -2.73 -20.96
C ASN A 162 -7.93 -2.56 -20.00
N ILE A 163 -8.11 -1.87 -18.87
CA ILE A 163 -7.08 -1.64 -17.88
C ILE A 163 -7.31 -2.59 -16.71
N GLN A 164 -6.37 -3.49 -16.47
CA GLN A 164 -6.44 -4.39 -15.32
C GLN A 164 -6.36 -3.62 -14.00
N SER A 165 -7.22 -3.94 -13.05
CA SER A 165 -7.31 -3.24 -11.75
C SER A 165 -5.99 -3.23 -10.96
N ASN A 166 -5.13 -4.21 -11.13
CA ASN A 166 -3.82 -4.29 -10.49
C ASN A 166 -2.69 -3.57 -11.26
N ASN A 167 -2.95 -3.11 -12.49
CA ASN A 167 -1.96 -2.45 -13.36
C ASN A 167 -2.39 -1.05 -13.85
N TRP A 168 -3.48 -0.52 -13.29
CA TRP A 168 -4.05 0.75 -13.74
C TRP A 168 -3.05 1.91 -13.68
N MET A 169 -2.25 1.96 -12.63
CA MET A 169 -1.29 3.04 -12.39
C MET A 169 -0.23 3.11 -13.51
N ARG A 170 0.34 1.97 -13.91
CA ARG A 170 1.30 1.93 -15.00
C ARG A 170 0.68 2.39 -16.32
N THR A 171 -0.53 1.95 -16.59
CA THR A 171 -1.23 2.28 -17.84
C THR A 171 -1.62 3.75 -17.91
N LEU A 172 -2.18 4.31 -16.83
CA LEU A 172 -2.66 5.70 -16.81
C LEU A 172 -1.57 6.72 -16.46
N CYS A 173 -0.68 6.38 -15.53
CA CYS A 173 0.29 7.33 -14.98
C CYS A 173 1.73 7.10 -15.47
N GLY A 174 2.00 6.00 -16.17
CA GLY A 174 3.34 5.63 -16.61
C GLY A 174 4.27 5.20 -15.47
N VAL A 175 3.76 5.10 -14.25
CA VAL A 175 4.51 4.69 -13.06
C VAL A 175 3.98 3.36 -12.57
N ASP A 176 4.86 2.40 -12.32
CA ASP A 176 4.45 1.15 -11.73
C ASP A 176 4.47 1.19 -10.19
N ARG A 177 3.61 0.39 -9.60
CA ARG A 177 3.46 0.27 -8.15
C ARG A 177 4.76 -0.14 -7.45
N LYS A 178 5.56 -0.94 -8.12
CA LYS A 178 6.86 -1.39 -7.62
C LYS A 178 7.82 -0.23 -7.44
N SER A 179 7.99 0.61 -8.48
CA SER A 179 8.86 1.80 -8.42
C SER A 179 8.41 2.75 -7.32
N GLN A 180 7.10 2.94 -7.16
CA GLN A 180 6.53 3.76 -6.10
C GLN A 180 6.91 3.23 -4.70
N ILE A 181 6.76 1.92 -4.46
CA ILE A 181 7.12 1.29 -3.19
C ILE A 181 8.64 1.37 -2.96
N MET A 182 9.46 1.14 -4.00
CA MET A 182 10.93 1.22 -3.89
C MET A 182 11.39 2.60 -3.43
N ASN A 183 10.83 3.67 -3.99
CA ASN A 183 11.17 5.05 -3.61
C ASN A 183 10.91 5.29 -2.10
N VAL A 184 9.82 4.77 -1.56
CA VAL A 184 9.50 4.92 -0.12
C VAL A 184 10.42 4.04 0.74
N LEU A 185 10.80 2.85 0.27
CA LEU A 185 11.78 2.00 0.96
C LEU A 185 13.18 2.65 1.02
N ASP A 186 13.56 3.42 -0.01
CA ASP A 186 14.83 4.14 -0.03
C ASP A 186 14.92 5.20 1.08
N GLU A 187 13.82 5.85 1.43
CA GLU A 187 13.75 6.77 2.57
C GLU A 187 14.04 6.07 3.91
N LEU A 188 13.73 4.77 3.99
CA LEU A 188 13.98 3.94 5.17
C LEU A 188 15.34 3.21 5.13
N SER A 189 16.08 3.34 4.03
CA SER A 189 17.29 2.54 3.80
C SER A 189 18.33 2.67 4.90
N SER A 190 18.58 3.87 5.41
CA SER A 190 19.54 4.11 6.50
C SER A 190 19.14 3.51 7.85
N LYS A 191 17.87 3.14 8.01
CA LYS A 191 17.29 2.61 9.25
C LYS A 191 17.20 1.09 9.27
N ILE A 192 17.35 0.46 8.09
CA ILE A 192 17.32 -1.00 7.93
C ILE A 192 18.75 -1.51 7.93
N SER A 193 19.14 -2.19 9.01
CA SER A 193 20.45 -2.84 9.15
C SER A 193 20.40 -4.27 8.61
N VAL A 194 21.49 -4.77 8.01
CA VAL A 194 21.62 -6.13 7.47
C VAL A 194 23.00 -6.69 7.82
#